data_1a644215e2f6e5e560da38edce09636e
#
_entry.id   1a644215e2f6e5e560da38edce09636e
#
_cell.length_a   1.000
_cell.length_b   1.000
_cell.length_c   1.000
_cell.angle_alpha   90.00
_cell.angle_beta   90.00
_cell.angle_gamma   90.00
#
_symmetry.space_group_name_H-M   'P 1'
#
loop_
_entity.id
_entity.type
_entity.pdbx_description
1 polymer ?
#
loop_
_entity_poly.entity_id
_entity_poly.type
_entity_poly.pdbx_seq_one_letter_code
_entity_poly.pdbx_strand_id
1 'polypeptide(L)'
;MSNPQDTHASVPEELLVYESGNGDSWYLCEDPAGLPAVKHIANLQSGGHVSYSEIESFLLSGNGPAHQALRRLLKQDHLSTVLIAYDIHPEQRSEYYDLAESIQSLGAWWHHLETVWIVRSDKTPGEIRDKLALYIGADDQLLVVDITRSGTEWAGIDEAGNSWLKGNINPTALVA
;
A
#
# COMPACT_ATOMS: atom_id res chain seq x y z
N MET A 1 -8.10 -29.16 -34.40
CA MET A 1 -7.57 -29.75 -33.16
C MET A 1 -6.79 -28.65 -32.50
N SER A 2 -7.45 -27.89 -31.64
CA SER A 2 -6.85 -26.75 -30.95
C SER A 2 -6.45 -27.21 -29.56
N ASN A 3 -5.18 -26.99 -29.26
CA ASN A 3 -4.53 -27.33 -28.00
C ASN A 3 -5.02 -26.35 -26.92
N PRO A 4 -5.52 -26.78 -25.75
CA PRO A 4 -5.78 -25.87 -24.66
C PRO A 4 -4.44 -25.43 -24.07
N GLN A 5 -4.19 -24.14 -24.08
CA GLN A 5 -3.03 -23.52 -23.45
C GLN A 5 -3.15 -23.72 -21.94
N ASP A 6 -2.14 -24.38 -21.39
CA ASP A 6 -1.84 -24.43 -19.96
C ASP A 6 -1.72 -22.99 -19.44
N THR A 7 -2.73 -22.56 -18.73
CA THR A 7 -2.62 -21.43 -17.82
C THR A 7 -1.75 -21.91 -16.64
N HIS A 8 -0.45 -21.69 -16.74
CA HIS A 8 0.43 -21.71 -15.58
C HIS A 8 -0.09 -20.65 -14.62
N ALA A 9 -0.87 -21.07 -13.63
CA ALA A 9 -1.07 -20.28 -12.43
C ALA A 9 0.34 -20.06 -11.85
N SER A 10 0.79 -18.82 -11.84
CA SER A 10 2.00 -18.40 -11.16
C SER A 10 1.88 -18.84 -9.71
N VAL A 11 2.82 -19.68 -9.26
CA VAL A 11 3.02 -20.00 -7.84
C VAL A 11 3.14 -18.65 -7.12
N PRO A 12 2.32 -18.34 -6.13
CA PRO A 12 2.44 -17.08 -5.43
C PRO A 12 3.79 -17.03 -4.74
N GLU A 13 4.48 -15.94 -4.98
CA GLU A 13 5.80 -15.66 -4.41
C GLU A 13 5.68 -15.62 -2.89
N GLU A 14 6.49 -16.43 -2.18
CA GLU A 14 6.55 -16.41 -0.72
C GLU A 14 7.11 -15.04 -0.29
N LEU A 15 6.32 -14.25 0.39
CA LEU A 15 6.71 -12.93 0.88
C LEU A 15 7.24 -13.04 2.30
N LEU A 16 8.52 -12.73 2.53
CA LEU A 16 9.11 -12.67 3.86
C LEU A 16 8.42 -11.59 4.70
N VAL A 17 7.80 -11.99 5.80
CA VAL A 17 7.13 -11.12 6.76
C VAL A 17 8.09 -10.66 7.86
N TYR A 18 8.86 -11.60 8.40
CA TYR A 18 9.77 -11.35 9.51
C TYR A 18 10.82 -12.47 9.62
N GLU A 19 12.03 -12.09 10.02
CA GLU A 19 13.10 -13.01 10.42
C GLU A 19 13.60 -12.61 11.79
N SER A 20 13.68 -13.57 12.70
CA SER A 20 14.15 -13.36 14.07
C SER A 20 15.67 -13.49 14.18
N GLY A 21 16.25 -12.90 15.19
CA GLY A 21 17.70 -12.97 15.44
C GLY A 21 18.25 -14.38 15.72
N ASN A 22 17.38 -15.36 16.02
CA ASN A 22 17.73 -16.77 16.19
C ASN A 22 17.52 -17.61 14.93
N GLY A 23 17.09 -17.00 13.80
CA GLY A 23 16.93 -17.64 12.51
C GLY A 23 15.56 -18.27 12.23
N ASP A 24 14.53 -17.99 13.05
CA ASP A 24 13.16 -18.33 12.69
C ASP A 24 12.64 -17.33 11.64
N SER A 25 11.93 -17.81 10.61
CA SER A 25 11.41 -16.98 9.54
C SER A 25 9.92 -17.19 9.31
N TRP A 26 9.19 -16.11 9.03
CA TRP A 26 7.76 -16.12 8.73
C TRP A 26 7.51 -15.54 7.35
N TYR A 27 6.70 -16.24 6.56
CA TYR A 27 6.34 -15.84 5.21
C TYR A 27 4.83 -15.78 5.05
N LEU A 28 4.35 -14.84 4.25
CA LEU A 28 3.00 -14.86 3.70
C LEU A 28 3.04 -15.62 2.38
N CYS A 29 2.24 -16.68 2.25
CA CYS A 29 2.24 -17.56 1.09
C CYS A 29 0.90 -18.28 0.95
N GLU A 30 0.79 -19.19 -0.01
CA GLU A 30 -0.26 -20.20 -0.02
C GLU A 30 0.23 -21.47 0.73
N ASP A 31 -0.69 -22.12 1.45
CA ASP A 31 -0.45 -23.42 2.05
C ASP A 31 -0.48 -24.54 0.99
N PRO A 32 -0.17 -25.80 1.33
CA PRO A 32 -0.25 -26.91 0.37
C PRO A 32 -1.64 -27.17 -0.23
N ALA A 33 -2.70 -26.57 0.33
CA ALA A 33 -4.07 -26.63 -0.21
C ALA A 33 -4.39 -25.43 -1.12
N GLY A 34 -3.46 -24.48 -1.29
CA GLY A 34 -3.66 -23.28 -2.11
C GLY A 34 -4.41 -22.15 -1.38
N LEU A 35 -4.46 -22.18 -0.06
CA LEU A 35 -5.11 -21.14 0.74
C LEU A 35 -4.09 -20.16 1.30
N PRO A 36 -4.43 -18.85 1.39
CA PRO A 36 -3.55 -17.85 2.00
C PRO A 36 -3.19 -18.20 3.45
N ALA A 37 -1.89 -18.26 3.75
CA ALA A 37 -1.40 -18.71 5.03
C ALA A 37 -0.11 -18.00 5.45
N VAL A 38 0.21 -18.09 6.74
CA VAL A 38 1.52 -17.74 7.31
C VAL A 38 2.32 -19.02 7.47
N LYS A 39 3.41 -19.12 6.72
CA LYS A 39 4.41 -20.19 6.85
C LYS A 39 5.44 -19.76 7.87
N HIS A 40 5.68 -20.60 8.88
CA HIS A 40 6.78 -20.46 9.82
C HIS A 40 7.83 -21.53 9.58
N ILE A 41 9.07 -21.13 9.44
CA ILE A 41 10.23 -22.00 9.38
C ILE A 41 11.02 -21.79 10.66
N ALA A 42 11.01 -22.80 11.54
CA ALA A 42 11.81 -22.78 12.75
C ALA A 42 13.30 -22.92 12.41
N ASN A 43 14.16 -22.29 13.19
CA ASN A 43 15.61 -22.42 13.03
C ASN A 43 16.09 -23.86 13.20
N LEU A 44 17.28 -24.17 12.72
CA LEU A 44 17.85 -25.52 12.76
C LEU A 44 18.03 -26.06 14.19
N GLN A 45 18.30 -25.20 15.17
CA GLN A 45 18.45 -25.59 16.58
C GLN A 45 17.10 -26.00 17.20
N SER A 46 16.01 -25.45 16.70
CA SER A 46 14.62 -25.81 17.08
C SER A 46 14.05 -26.95 16.21
N GLY A 47 14.88 -27.62 15.42
CA GLY A 47 14.49 -28.78 14.61
C GLY A 47 14.07 -28.47 13.17
N GLY A 48 14.13 -27.22 12.71
CA GLY A 48 13.88 -26.85 11.33
C GLY A 48 12.44 -27.11 10.84
N HIS A 49 11.47 -27.23 11.76
CA HIS A 49 10.09 -27.54 11.42
C HIS A 49 9.44 -26.41 10.60
N VAL A 50 8.70 -26.82 9.56
CA VAL A 50 7.83 -25.93 8.79
C VAL A 50 6.39 -26.12 9.24
N SER A 51 5.70 -25.02 9.56
CA SER A 51 4.29 -25.02 9.92
C SER A 51 3.54 -23.95 9.14
N TYR A 52 2.24 -24.17 8.92
CA TYR A 52 1.33 -23.22 8.28
C TYR A 52 0.21 -22.88 9.25
N SER A 53 -0.17 -21.63 9.26
CA SER A 53 -1.28 -21.12 10.06
C SER A 53 -2.15 -20.22 9.18
N GLU A 54 -3.45 -20.33 9.31
CA GLU A 54 -4.38 -19.37 8.73
C GLU A 54 -4.04 -17.96 9.24
N ILE A 55 -4.15 -16.95 8.37
CA ILE A 55 -3.73 -15.58 8.66
C ILE A 55 -4.42 -15.03 9.91
N GLU A 56 -5.75 -15.18 10.02
CA GLU A 56 -6.51 -14.68 11.15
C GLU A 56 -6.13 -15.40 12.44
N SER A 57 -6.03 -16.72 12.40
CA SER A 57 -5.61 -17.56 13.53
C SER A 57 -4.21 -17.17 14.02
N PHE A 58 -3.27 -16.92 13.11
CA PHE A 58 -1.94 -16.42 13.45
C PHE A 58 -2.02 -15.06 14.15
N LEU A 59 -2.76 -14.10 13.60
CA LEU A 59 -2.90 -12.76 14.17
C LEU A 59 -3.55 -12.77 15.56
N LEU A 60 -4.43 -13.72 15.84
CA LEU A 60 -5.07 -13.89 17.15
C LEU A 60 -4.18 -14.63 18.16
N SER A 61 -3.23 -15.45 17.71
CA SER A 61 -2.38 -16.30 18.56
C SER A 61 -1.34 -15.53 19.38
N GLY A 62 -1.05 -14.26 19.04
CA GLY A 62 -0.03 -13.50 19.76
C GLY A 62 0.14 -12.06 19.30
N ASN A 63 1.15 -11.40 19.92
CA ASN A 63 1.50 -10.02 19.63
C ASN A 63 3.03 -9.80 19.52
N GLY A 64 3.78 -10.85 19.22
CA GLY A 64 5.22 -10.79 19.00
C GLY A 64 5.61 -10.05 17.71
N PRO A 65 6.94 -9.90 17.47
CA PRO A 65 7.44 -9.13 16.32
C PRO A 65 6.90 -9.61 14.96
N ALA A 66 6.77 -10.92 14.73
CA ALA A 66 6.21 -11.48 13.50
C ALA A 66 4.73 -11.11 13.29
N HIS A 67 3.93 -11.16 14.37
CA HIS A 67 2.51 -10.72 14.33
C HIS A 67 2.40 -9.23 14.01
N GLN A 68 3.25 -8.39 14.60
CA GLN A 68 3.27 -6.95 14.34
C GLN A 68 3.73 -6.63 12.92
N ALA A 69 4.71 -7.38 12.39
CA ALA A 69 5.17 -7.25 11.02
C ALA A 69 4.06 -7.60 10.03
N LEU A 70 3.36 -8.72 10.26
CA LEU A 70 2.22 -9.13 9.42
C LEU A 70 1.08 -8.10 9.46
N ARG A 71 0.71 -7.60 10.65
CA ARG A 71 -0.31 -6.54 10.76
C ARG A 71 0.07 -5.27 9.98
N ARG A 72 1.36 -4.89 10.01
CA ARG A 72 1.85 -3.74 9.23
C ARG A 72 1.76 -4.01 7.73
N LEU A 73 2.18 -5.19 7.30
CA LEU A 73 2.13 -5.60 5.90
C LEU A 73 0.69 -5.55 5.38
N LEU A 74 -0.25 -6.18 6.07
CA LEU A 74 -1.67 -6.20 5.70
C LEU A 74 -2.31 -4.80 5.73
N LYS A 75 -1.88 -3.92 6.65
CA LYS A 75 -2.31 -2.51 6.62
C LYS A 75 -1.80 -1.76 5.39
N GLN A 76 -0.57 -2.03 4.97
CA GLN A 76 0.00 -1.41 3.76
C GLN A 76 -0.72 -1.88 2.49
N ASP A 77 -1.12 -3.16 2.43
CA ASP A 77 -1.91 -3.72 1.32
C ASP A 77 -3.31 -3.11 1.20
N HIS A 78 -3.88 -2.60 2.30
CA HIS A 78 -5.16 -1.90 2.30
C HIS A 78 -5.05 -0.40 1.98
N LEU A 79 -3.81 0.15 1.87
CA LEU A 79 -3.63 1.54 1.51
C LEU A 79 -3.71 1.72 0.00
N SER A 80 -4.69 2.48 -0.46
CA SER A 80 -4.73 2.96 -1.84
C SER A 80 -3.76 4.10 -2.06
N THR A 81 -3.17 4.16 -3.25
CA THR A 81 -2.47 5.33 -3.74
C THR A 81 -3.46 6.18 -4.53
N VAL A 82 -3.74 7.37 -4.04
CA VAL A 82 -4.78 8.24 -4.59
C VAL A 82 -4.15 9.52 -5.10
N LEU A 83 -4.45 9.87 -6.35
CA LEU A 83 -4.14 11.18 -6.93
C LEU A 83 -5.29 12.13 -6.62
N ILE A 84 -4.95 13.31 -6.12
CA ILE A 84 -5.87 14.41 -5.86
C ILE A 84 -5.38 15.59 -6.69
N ALA A 85 -6.24 16.12 -7.55
CA ALA A 85 -5.99 17.32 -8.32
C ALA A 85 -7.16 18.30 -8.13
N TYR A 86 -6.85 19.58 -8.06
CA TYR A 86 -7.86 20.61 -7.90
C TYR A 86 -7.52 21.87 -8.71
N ASP A 87 -8.55 22.63 -9.02
CA ASP A 87 -8.45 23.97 -9.57
C ASP A 87 -9.28 24.90 -8.68
N ILE A 88 -8.60 25.84 -8.01
CA ILE A 88 -9.20 26.75 -7.03
C ILE A 88 -9.03 28.19 -7.49
N HIS A 89 -10.10 28.96 -7.45
CA HIS A 89 -10.09 30.36 -7.83
C HIS A 89 -9.20 31.20 -6.89
N PRO A 90 -8.37 32.12 -7.44
CA PRO A 90 -7.34 32.85 -6.68
C PRO A 90 -7.84 33.66 -5.51
N GLU A 91 -9.13 34.04 -5.49
CA GLU A 91 -9.74 34.89 -4.46
C GLU A 91 -9.98 34.16 -3.13
N GLN A 92 -9.90 32.82 -3.13
CA GLN A 92 -10.16 31.95 -1.95
C GLN A 92 -8.88 31.34 -1.34
N ARG A 93 -7.74 31.99 -1.49
CA ARG A 93 -6.43 31.46 -1.03
C ARG A 93 -6.34 31.17 0.48
N SER A 94 -7.20 31.73 1.32
CA SER A 94 -7.23 31.40 2.75
C SER A 94 -7.74 29.98 3.02
N GLU A 95 -8.67 29.50 2.21
CA GLU A 95 -9.24 28.16 2.30
C GLU A 95 -8.27 27.07 1.78
N TYR A 96 -7.28 27.49 0.98
CA TYR A 96 -6.23 26.61 0.47
C TYR A 96 -5.39 25.96 1.59
N TYR A 97 -5.10 26.67 2.67
CA TYR A 97 -4.34 26.11 3.79
C TYR A 97 -5.11 24.99 4.48
N ASP A 98 -6.41 25.16 4.68
CA ASP A 98 -7.27 24.16 5.31
C ASP A 98 -7.44 22.94 4.41
N LEU A 99 -7.55 23.14 3.10
CA LEU A 99 -7.56 22.05 2.12
C LEU A 99 -6.25 21.25 2.13
N ALA A 100 -5.11 21.95 2.09
CA ALA A 100 -3.79 21.30 2.12
C ALA A 100 -3.58 20.52 3.43
N GLU A 101 -3.93 21.08 4.58
CA GLU A 101 -3.87 20.41 5.88
C GLU A 101 -4.81 19.19 5.91
N SER A 102 -6.01 19.30 5.35
CA SER A 102 -6.94 18.19 5.22
C SER A 102 -6.39 17.06 4.34
N ILE A 103 -5.73 17.38 3.23
CA ILE A 103 -5.08 16.41 2.35
C ILE A 103 -3.93 15.71 3.11
N GLN A 104 -3.06 16.45 3.78
CA GLN A 104 -1.95 15.91 4.56
C GLN A 104 -2.42 14.95 5.67
N SER A 105 -3.59 15.19 6.24
CA SER A 105 -4.19 14.34 7.28
C SER A 105 -4.68 12.98 6.77
N LEU A 106 -4.73 12.76 5.44
CA LEU A 106 -5.19 11.49 4.84
C LEU A 106 -4.16 10.35 4.96
N GLY A 107 -2.87 10.68 5.14
CA GLY A 107 -1.79 9.70 5.27
C GLY A 107 -0.46 10.21 4.75
N ALA A 108 0.42 9.31 4.33
CA ALA A 108 1.67 9.71 3.68
C ALA A 108 1.39 10.39 2.35
N TRP A 109 2.00 11.53 2.12
CA TRP A 109 1.68 12.38 0.97
C TRP A 109 2.91 12.82 0.18
N TRP A 110 2.66 13.17 -1.09
CA TRP A 110 3.60 13.76 -2.04
C TRP A 110 2.97 14.98 -2.70
N HIS A 111 3.69 16.09 -2.75
CA HIS A 111 3.25 17.34 -3.36
C HIS A 111 4.44 18.11 -3.94
N HIS A 112 4.75 17.86 -5.21
CA HIS A 112 5.80 18.53 -5.97
C HIS A 112 5.25 19.19 -7.25
N LEU A 113 3.93 19.17 -7.44
CA LEU A 113 3.19 19.87 -8.50
C LEU A 113 2.13 20.74 -7.85
N GLU A 114 1.96 21.95 -8.33
CA GLU A 114 1.22 23.06 -7.70
C GLU A 114 -0.18 22.69 -7.20
N THR A 115 -0.94 21.91 -8.00
CA THR A 115 -2.34 21.55 -7.70
C THR A 115 -2.58 20.04 -7.68
N VAL A 116 -1.50 19.26 -7.65
CA VAL A 116 -1.56 17.79 -7.67
C VAL A 116 -0.89 17.21 -6.44
N TRP A 117 -1.62 16.37 -5.74
CA TRP A 117 -1.15 15.58 -4.61
C TRP A 117 -1.25 14.10 -4.91
N ILE A 118 -0.39 13.31 -4.32
CA ILE A 118 -0.51 11.86 -4.26
C ILE A 118 -0.48 11.48 -2.79
N VAL A 119 -1.46 10.70 -2.34
CA VAL A 119 -1.55 10.27 -0.94
C VAL A 119 -1.68 8.75 -0.84
N ARG A 120 -1.11 8.18 0.22
CA ARG A 120 -1.35 6.80 0.63
C ARG A 120 -2.39 6.80 1.74
N SER A 121 -3.58 6.28 1.47
CA SER A 121 -4.73 6.36 2.38
C SER A 121 -5.50 5.05 2.48
N ASP A 122 -6.08 4.80 3.64
CA ASP A 122 -7.06 3.73 3.89
C ASP A 122 -8.49 4.11 3.47
N LYS A 123 -8.66 5.33 2.96
CA LYS A 123 -9.96 5.85 2.52
C LYS A 123 -10.19 5.65 1.03
N THR A 124 -11.43 5.42 0.68
CA THR A 124 -11.87 5.37 -0.72
C THR A 124 -11.83 6.74 -1.37
N PRO A 125 -11.68 6.84 -2.71
CA PRO A 125 -11.77 8.13 -3.41
C PRO A 125 -13.05 8.91 -3.10
N GLY A 126 -14.17 8.22 -2.88
CA GLY A 126 -15.44 8.85 -2.49
C GLY A 126 -15.38 9.52 -1.13
N GLU A 127 -14.85 8.83 -0.12
CA GLU A 127 -14.66 9.40 1.24
C GLU A 127 -13.68 10.57 1.24
N ILE A 128 -12.61 10.48 0.44
CA ILE A 128 -11.64 11.58 0.27
C ILE A 128 -12.32 12.77 -0.38
N ARG A 129 -13.05 12.58 -1.49
CA ARG A 129 -13.80 13.64 -2.17
C ARG A 129 -14.78 14.33 -1.20
N ASP A 130 -15.58 13.58 -0.46
CA ASP A 130 -16.58 14.13 0.45
C ASP A 130 -15.94 14.94 1.59
N LYS A 131 -14.80 14.49 2.08
CA LYS A 131 -14.03 15.25 3.09
C LYS A 131 -13.46 16.55 2.52
N LEU A 132 -12.86 16.52 1.32
CA LEU A 132 -12.20 17.67 0.72
C LEU A 132 -13.20 18.67 0.12
N ALA A 133 -14.39 18.22 -0.28
CA ALA A 133 -15.46 19.08 -0.77
C ALA A 133 -15.93 20.13 0.25
N LEU A 134 -15.62 19.95 1.53
CA LEU A 134 -15.91 20.92 2.59
C LEU A 134 -15.02 22.17 2.52
N TYR A 135 -13.92 22.12 1.76
CA TYR A 135 -12.89 23.16 1.68
C TYR A 135 -12.79 23.80 0.29
N ILE A 136 -13.69 23.47 -0.62
CA ILE A 136 -13.74 24.03 -1.98
C ILE A 136 -15.06 24.73 -2.23
N GLY A 137 -15.02 25.79 -3.03
CA GLY A 137 -16.19 26.59 -3.41
C GLY A 137 -16.99 25.95 -4.55
N ALA A 138 -18.14 26.54 -4.86
CA ALA A 138 -19.05 26.04 -5.90
C ALA A 138 -18.45 26.10 -7.32
N ASP A 139 -17.51 27.00 -7.56
CA ASP A 139 -16.86 27.22 -8.85
C ASP A 139 -15.49 26.51 -8.95
N ASP A 140 -15.03 25.88 -7.86
CA ASP A 140 -13.79 25.13 -7.81
C ASP A 140 -13.98 23.70 -8.32
N GLN A 141 -12.89 23.07 -8.73
CA GLN A 141 -12.88 21.72 -9.25
C GLN A 141 -12.00 20.81 -8.41
N LEU A 142 -12.47 19.60 -8.16
CA LEU A 142 -11.74 18.55 -7.44
C LEU A 142 -11.83 17.24 -8.21
N LEU A 143 -10.69 16.60 -8.44
CA LEU A 143 -10.58 15.27 -9.00
C LEU A 143 -9.85 14.36 -8.01
N VAL A 144 -10.42 13.19 -7.72
CA VAL A 144 -9.84 12.16 -6.85
C VAL A 144 -9.85 10.83 -7.58
N VAL A 145 -8.69 10.25 -7.81
CA VAL A 145 -8.51 9.02 -8.62
C VAL A 145 -7.66 8.01 -7.87
N ASP A 146 -8.15 6.77 -7.78
CA ASP A 146 -7.32 5.66 -7.32
C ASP A 146 -6.32 5.26 -8.41
N ILE A 147 -5.03 5.34 -8.10
CA ILE A 147 -3.92 4.99 -8.98
C ILE A 147 -3.09 3.81 -8.44
N THR A 148 -3.61 3.05 -7.50
CA THR A 148 -2.89 2.01 -6.74
C THR A 148 -2.20 0.98 -7.65
N ARG A 149 -2.81 0.63 -8.78
CA ARG A 149 -2.29 -0.36 -9.73
C ARG A 149 -2.13 0.19 -11.15
N SER A 150 -2.07 1.51 -11.27
CA SER A 150 -1.90 2.17 -12.56
C SER A 150 -0.42 2.25 -12.93
N GLY A 151 -0.08 1.99 -14.19
CA GLY A 151 1.24 2.32 -14.72
C GLY A 151 1.47 3.82 -14.59
N THR A 152 2.58 4.21 -13.97
CA THR A 152 2.88 5.61 -13.66
C THR A 152 4.31 5.91 -14.05
N GLU A 153 4.48 6.96 -14.84
CA GLU A 153 5.79 7.48 -15.25
C GLU A 153 5.88 8.97 -14.92
N TRP A 154 7.08 9.46 -14.65
CA TRP A 154 7.32 10.86 -14.32
C TRP A 154 8.68 11.34 -14.79
N ALA A 155 8.85 12.63 -14.96
CA ALA A 155 10.09 13.30 -15.31
C ALA A 155 10.18 14.66 -14.62
N GLY A 156 11.42 15.16 -14.41
CA GLY A 156 11.65 16.51 -13.89
C GLY A 156 11.36 16.68 -12.40
N ILE A 157 11.18 15.59 -11.65
CA ILE A 157 10.97 15.60 -10.20
C ILE A 157 12.33 15.54 -9.49
N ASP A 158 12.48 16.26 -8.39
CA ASP A 158 13.69 16.25 -7.57
C ASP A 158 13.93 14.88 -6.89
N GLU A 159 15.11 14.71 -6.29
CA GLU A 159 15.51 13.42 -5.71
C GLU A 159 14.59 12.97 -4.56
N ALA A 160 14.11 13.89 -3.73
CA ALA A 160 13.22 13.57 -2.61
C ALA A 160 11.84 13.10 -3.10
N GLY A 161 11.25 13.85 -4.02
CA GLY A 161 9.97 13.48 -4.66
C GLY A 161 10.07 12.18 -5.45
N ASN A 162 11.17 11.98 -6.17
CA ASN A 162 11.45 10.77 -6.93
C ASN A 162 11.55 9.52 -6.04
N SER A 163 12.28 9.63 -4.91
CA SER A 163 12.39 8.54 -3.93
C SER A 163 11.04 8.17 -3.33
N TRP A 164 10.21 9.16 -3.01
CA TRP A 164 8.87 8.91 -2.49
C TRP A 164 7.98 8.19 -3.50
N LEU A 165 7.98 8.64 -4.76
CA LEU A 165 7.19 8.02 -5.84
C LEU A 165 7.57 6.55 -6.03
N LYS A 166 8.86 6.23 -6.14
CA LYS A 166 9.36 4.86 -6.27
C LYS A 166 8.91 3.95 -5.12
N GLY A 167 8.93 4.46 -3.89
CA GLY A 167 8.56 3.67 -2.71
C GLY A 167 7.06 3.51 -2.47
N ASN A 168 6.20 4.31 -3.12
CA ASN A 168 4.78 4.38 -2.78
C ASN A 168 3.83 4.10 -3.94
N ILE A 169 4.22 4.29 -5.20
CA ILE A 169 3.36 4.04 -6.36
C ILE A 169 3.50 2.60 -6.86
N ASN A 170 4.72 2.04 -6.86
CA ASN A 170 4.99 0.67 -7.28
C ASN A 170 5.71 -0.11 -6.16
N PRO A 171 5.05 -0.42 -5.05
CA PRO A 171 5.70 -1.15 -3.95
C PRO A 171 6.15 -2.57 -4.33
N THR A 172 5.64 -3.12 -5.43
CA THR A 172 6.01 -4.47 -5.94
C THR A 172 7.38 -4.50 -6.62
N ALA A 173 8.04 -3.36 -6.86
CA ALA A 173 9.36 -3.29 -7.48
C ALA A 173 10.52 -3.43 -6.48
N LEU A 174 10.27 -3.75 -5.22
CA LEU A 174 11.29 -3.92 -4.17
C LEU A 174 11.80 -5.36 -4.02
N VAL A 175 11.60 -6.22 -5.03
CA VAL A 175 12.25 -7.54 -5.10
C VAL A 175 13.00 -7.65 -6.43
N ALA A 176 14.20 -7.12 -6.46
CA ALA A 176 15.25 -7.46 -7.39
C ALA A 176 16.55 -7.59 -6.63
#